data_1958318afda870a2af5e78aaf5cf73c5
#
_entry.id   1958318afda870a2af5e78aaf5cf73c5
#
_cell.length_a   1.000
_cell.length_b   1.000
_cell.length_c   1.000
_cell.angle_alpha   90.00
_cell.angle_beta   90.00
_cell.angle_gamma   90.00
#
_symmetry.space_group_name_H-M   'P 1'
#
loop_
_entity.id
_entity.type
_entity.pdbx_description
1 polymer ?
#
loop_
_entity_poly.entity_id
_entity_poly.type
_entity_poly.pdbx_seq_one_letter_code
_entity_poly.pdbx_strand_id
1 'polypeptide(L)'
;MGKPHEYAPIEWLELTENKISLSSLSGMDESSSESKGAISIISYFAEWCPNCHYEAEQIPKLYEEFSPSGLGMTLVMDYAPKEASRAFTQLYGLNMNWVLGELNEKDEEKRNNTLFYNFRKSLNDSRRWGTPFHIIIKDGNMDYIGIVKGEFI
;
A
#
# COMPACT_ATOMS: atom_id res chain seq x y z
N MET A 1 -16.10 -8.17 -11.97
CA MET A 1 -16.05 -8.08 -10.51
C MET A 1 -17.32 -7.56 -9.87
N GLY A 2 -18.06 -6.72 -10.52
CA GLY A 2 -19.33 -6.22 -10.04
C GLY A 2 -19.28 -5.09 -9.04
N LYS A 3 -18.12 -4.81 -8.45
CA LYS A 3 -17.98 -3.69 -7.55
C LYS A 3 -17.55 -2.42 -8.30
N PRO A 4 -18.06 -1.23 -7.91
CA PRO A 4 -17.60 0.00 -8.51
C PRO A 4 -16.15 0.28 -8.12
N HIS A 5 -15.47 1.07 -8.94
CA HIS A 5 -14.15 1.56 -8.62
C HIS A 5 -14.19 2.50 -7.42
N GLU A 6 -13.11 2.54 -6.66
CA GLU A 6 -12.92 3.45 -5.54
C GLU A 6 -11.72 4.35 -5.80
N TYR A 7 -11.79 5.15 -6.84
CA TYR A 7 -10.72 6.09 -7.14
C TYR A 7 -10.67 7.19 -6.09
N ALA A 8 -9.45 7.53 -5.68
CA ALA A 8 -9.24 8.58 -4.69
C ALA A 8 -8.09 9.49 -5.15
N PRO A 9 -8.14 10.77 -4.78
CA PRO A 9 -7.05 11.69 -5.12
C PRO A 9 -5.81 11.42 -4.25
N ILE A 10 -4.67 11.93 -4.69
CA ILE A 10 -3.47 11.94 -3.85
C ILE A 10 -3.62 13.11 -2.87
N GLU A 11 -3.56 12.81 -1.59
CA GLU A 11 -3.58 13.82 -0.54
C GLU A 11 -2.17 13.97 0.00
N TRP A 12 -1.59 15.16 -0.15
CA TRP A 12 -0.25 15.46 0.37
C TRP A 12 -0.39 16.05 1.76
N LEU A 13 0.36 15.52 2.72
CA LEU A 13 0.24 15.97 4.09
C LEU A 13 1.56 15.86 4.85
N GLU A 14 1.71 16.74 5.84
CA GLU A 14 2.82 16.69 6.77
C GLU A 14 2.47 15.77 7.93
N LEU A 15 3.40 14.91 8.30
CA LEU A 15 3.24 14.06 9.47
C LEU A 15 3.71 14.82 10.70
N THR A 16 2.88 14.81 11.74
CA THR A 16 3.21 15.46 13.00
C THR A 16 3.73 14.42 14.00
N GLU A 17 4.41 14.90 15.02
CA GLU A 17 5.04 14.04 16.04
C GLU A 17 4.07 13.16 16.82
N ASN A 18 2.78 13.49 16.84
CA ASN A 18 1.78 12.70 17.55
C ASN A 18 1.22 11.54 16.72
N LYS A 19 1.69 11.37 15.51
CA LYS A 19 1.22 10.29 14.63
C LYS A 19 2.12 9.07 14.78
N ILE A 20 1.56 7.92 14.41
CA ILE A 20 2.32 6.67 14.37
C ILE A 20 3.52 6.88 13.45
N SER A 21 4.68 6.41 13.90
CA SER A 21 5.89 6.51 13.08
C SER A 21 5.71 5.75 11.77
N LEU A 22 5.90 6.46 10.67
CA LEU A 22 5.78 5.87 9.34
C LEU A 22 6.75 4.70 9.16
N SER A 23 7.95 4.81 9.73
CA SER A 23 8.98 3.77 9.60
C SER A 23 8.61 2.45 10.29
N SER A 24 7.60 2.48 11.17
CA SER A 24 7.14 1.26 11.87
C SER A 24 6.15 0.45 11.03
N LEU A 25 5.63 1.00 9.95
CA LEU A 25 4.66 0.29 9.12
C LEU A 25 5.34 -0.77 8.26
N SER A 26 4.61 -1.85 7.98
CA SER A 26 5.08 -2.91 7.08
C SER A 26 5.44 -2.33 5.71
N GLY A 27 6.54 -2.79 5.15
CA GLY A 27 6.98 -2.39 3.82
C GLY A 27 7.93 -1.21 3.79
N MET A 28 8.08 -0.48 4.90
CA MET A 28 8.91 0.73 4.92
C MET A 28 10.41 0.44 4.80
N ASP A 29 10.89 -0.60 5.47
CA ASP A 29 12.31 -0.98 5.40
C ASP A 29 12.69 -1.39 3.99
N GLU A 30 11.87 -2.21 3.36
CA GLU A 30 12.07 -2.67 1.99
C GLU A 30 12.02 -1.51 1.01
N SER A 31 11.11 -0.57 1.24
CA SER A 31 10.98 0.61 0.41
C SER A 31 12.25 1.47 0.45
N SER A 32 12.83 1.66 1.63
CA SER A 32 14.02 2.49 1.76
C SER A 32 15.25 1.88 1.10
N SER A 33 15.32 0.54 0.99
CA SER A 33 16.41 -0.13 0.28
C SER A 33 16.19 -0.18 -1.22
N GLU A 34 14.93 -0.25 -1.66
CA GLU A 34 14.55 -0.30 -3.07
C GLU A 34 14.69 1.05 -3.75
N SER A 35 14.22 2.09 -3.09
CA SER A 35 14.12 3.40 -3.71
C SER A 35 15.39 4.20 -3.52
N LYS A 36 16.17 4.25 -4.57
CA LYS A 36 17.30 5.19 -4.67
C LYS A 36 16.95 6.37 -5.54
N GLY A 37 15.71 6.41 -6.01
CA GLY A 37 15.23 7.43 -6.91
C GLY A 37 14.30 8.42 -6.25
N ALA A 38 13.62 9.18 -7.09
CA ALA A 38 12.81 10.31 -6.65
C ALA A 38 11.52 9.90 -5.95
N ILE A 39 10.93 8.75 -6.31
CA ILE A 39 9.61 8.35 -5.81
C ILE A 39 9.61 6.89 -5.40
N SER A 40 9.00 6.65 -4.24
CA SER A 40 8.75 5.31 -3.72
C SER A 40 7.26 5.20 -3.38
N ILE A 41 6.62 4.11 -3.78
CA ILE A 41 5.22 3.85 -3.49
C ILE A 41 5.11 2.57 -2.70
N ILE A 42 4.44 2.63 -1.55
CA ILE A 42 4.11 1.45 -0.75
C ILE A 42 2.61 1.23 -0.88
N SER A 43 2.23 0.07 -1.40
CA SER A 43 0.83 -0.23 -1.72
C SER A 43 0.33 -1.38 -0.88
N TYR A 44 -0.77 -1.15 -0.16
CA TYR A 44 -1.40 -2.14 0.71
C TYR A 44 -2.56 -2.79 -0.01
N PHE A 45 -2.50 -4.11 -0.18
CA PHE A 45 -3.50 -4.90 -0.88
C PHE A 45 -3.95 -6.08 -0.01
N ALA A 46 -5.16 -6.56 -0.28
CA ALA A 46 -5.64 -7.84 0.21
C ALA A 46 -6.13 -8.63 -0.98
N GLU A 47 -5.78 -9.93 -1.06
CA GLU A 47 -6.09 -10.73 -2.24
C GLU A 47 -7.60 -10.93 -2.48
N TRP A 48 -8.41 -10.81 -1.42
CA TRP A 48 -9.87 -10.93 -1.50
C TRP A 48 -10.57 -9.62 -1.84
N CYS A 49 -9.85 -8.52 -1.95
CA CYS A 49 -10.41 -7.18 -2.14
C CYS A 49 -10.63 -6.90 -3.64
N PRO A 50 -11.89 -6.72 -4.10
CA PRO A 50 -12.16 -6.48 -5.52
C PRO A 50 -11.45 -5.24 -6.09
N ASN A 51 -11.41 -4.16 -5.33
CA ASN A 51 -10.75 -2.94 -5.80
C ASN A 51 -9.23 -3.09 -5.88
N CYS A 52 -8.66 -4.00 -5.09
CA CYS A 52 -7.26 -4.37 -5.20
C CYS A 52 -6.99 -5.11 -6.51
N HIS A 53 -7.91 -5.94 -6.95
CA HIS A 53 -7.78 -6.63 -8.24
C HIS A 53 -7.81 -5.63 -9.40
N TYR A 54 -8.68 -4.63 -9.34
CA TYR A 54 -8.70 -3.56 -10.35
C TYR A 54 -7.36 -2.84 -10.43
N GLU A 55 -6.84 -2.44 -9.27
CA GLU A 55 -5.58 -1.70 -9.19
C GLU A 55 -4.42 -2.57 -9.65
N ALA A 56 -4.39 -3.84 -9.27
CA ALA A 56 -3.32 -4.76 -9.60
C ALA A 56 -3.16 -4.98 -11.11
N GLU A 57 -4.24 -4.84 -11.87
CA GLU A 57 -4.17 -4.94 -13.33
C GLU A 57 -3.33 -3.81 -13.94
N GLN A 58 -3.29 -2.66 -13.27
CA GLN A 58 -2.60 -1.47 -13.78
C GLN A 58 -1.17 -1.33 -13.24
N ILE A 59 -0.88 -1.92 -12.09
CA ILE A 59 0.42 -1.78 -11.43
C ILE A 59 1.61 -2.18 -12.30
N PRO A 60 1.59 -3.32 -13.01
CA PRO A 60 2.75 -3.71 -13.81
C PRO A 60 3.10 -2.68 -14.88
N LYS A 61 2.11 -2.06 -15.49
CA LYS A 61 2.33 -1.03 -16.52
C LYS A 61 2.99 0.20 -15.91
N LEU A 62 2.51 0.63 -14.77
CA LEU A 62 3.08 1.78 -14.06
C LEU A 62 4.53 1.51 -13.67
N TYR A 63 4.78 0.37 -13.07
CA TYR A 63 6.12 0.00 -12.61
C TYR A 63 7.09 -0.14 -13.79
N GLU A 64 6.66 -0.81 -14.85
CA GLU A 64 7.48 -1.00 -16.05
C GLU A 64 7.86 0.34 -16.69
N GLU A 65 6.91 1.27 -16.74
CA GLU A 65 7.13 2.57 -17.37
C GLU A 65 8.08 3.45 -16.56
N PHE A 66 7.94 3.46 -15.24
CA PHE A 66 8.63 4.45 -14.40
C PHE A 66 9.78 3.90 -13.57
N SER A 67 9.92 2.58 -13.44
CA SER A 67 11.05 2.03 -12.67
C SER A 67 12.41 2.40 -13.27
N PRO A 68 12.57 2.47 -14.61
CA PRO A 68 13.83 2.92 -15.17
C PRO A 68 14.18 4.37 -14.80
N SER A 69 13.19 5.18 -14.46
CA SER A 69 13.38 6.57 -14.03
C SER A 69 13.52 6.70 -12.51
N GLY A 70 13.57 5.59 -11.79
CA GLY A 70 13.82 5.59 -10.36
C GLY A 70 12.62 5.29 -9.48
N LEU A 71 11.45 4.96 -10.04
CA LEU A 71 10.31 4.57 -9.23
C LEU A 71 10.59 3.26 -8.50
N GLY A 72 10.49 3.27 -7.17
CA GLY A 72 10.49 2.05 -6.35
C GLY A 72 9.08 1.73 -5.92
N MET A 73 8.72 0.45 -5.89
CA MET A 73 7.43 0.01 -5.38
C MET A 73 7.61 -1.19 -4.47
N THR A 74 6.87 -1.16 -3.36
CA THR A 74 6.78 -2.28 -2.43
C THR A 74 5.31 -2.56 -2.18
N LEU A 75 4.92 -3.83 -2.30
CA LEU A 75 3.56 -4.25 -2.01
C LEU A 75 3.50 -4.83 -0.61
N VAL A 76 2.46 -4.49 0.13
CA VAL A 76 2.17 -5.11 1.42
C VAL A 76 0.89 -5.90 1.26
N MET A 77 0.99 -7.22 1.37
CA MET A 77 -0.17 -8.12 1.28
C MET A 77 -0.68 -8.36 2.69
N ASP A 78 -1.87 -7.88 2.97
CA ASP A 78 -2.42 -7.89 4.32
C ASP A 78 -3.72 -8.69 4.41
N TYR A 79 -4.10 -9.08 5.61
CA TYR A 79 -5.36 -9.74 5.94
C TYR A 79 -5.59 -11.06 5.21
N ALA A 80 -4.53 -11.74 4.80
CA ALA A 80 -4.65 -13.00 4.07
C ALA A 80 -3.40 -13.85 4.26
N PRO A 81 -3.52 -15.18 4.10
CA PRO A 81 -2.37 -16.07 4.21
C PRO A 81 -1.33 -15.81 3.13
N LYS A 82 -0.11 -16.24 3.42
CA LYS A 82 1.02 -16.06 2.51
C LYS A 82 0.78 -16.69 1.14
N GLU A 83 0.20 -17.89 1.11
CA GLU A 83 -0.04 -18.61 -0.15
C GLU A 83 -1.03 -17.87 -1.03
N ALA A 84 -2.13 -17.38 -0.45
CA ALA A 84 -3.13 -16.61 -1.19
C ALA A 84 -2.53 -15.30 -1.71
N SER A 85 -1.70 -14.66 -0.89
CA SER A 85 -1.02 -13.42 -1.26
C SER A 85 -0.04 -13.65 -2.40
N ARG A 86 0.73 -14.74 -2.34
CA ARG A 86 1.65 -15.10 -3.41
C ARG A 86 0.91 -15.37 -4.71
N ALA A 87 -0.21 -16.11 -4.64
CA ALA A 87 -1.02 -16.41 -5.81
C ALA A 87 -1.53 -15.13 -6.48
N PHE A 88 -1.94 -14.15 -5.67
CA PHE A 88 -2.38 -12.85 -6.17
C PHE A 88 -1.26 -12.13 -6.92
N THR A 89 -0.04 -12.08 -6.36
CA THR A 89 1.07 -11.41 -7.03
C THR A 89 1.45 -12.10 -8.33
N GLN A 90 1.36 -13.42 -8.37
CA GLN A 90 1.64 -14.19 -9.59
C GLN A 90 0.59 -13.98 -10.66
N LEU A 91 -0.68 -13.95 -10.25
CA LEU A 91 -1.81 -13.77 -11.17
C LEU A 91 -1.66 -12.48 -12.00
N TYR A 92 -1.22 -11.42 -11.36
CA TYR A 92 -1.11 -10.12 -12.02
C TYR A 92 0.30 -9.76 -12.49
N GLY A 93 1.26 -10.68 -12.34
CA GLY A 93 2.64 -10.43 -12.77
C GLY A 93 3.30 -9.31 -11.99
N LEU A 94 3.06 -9.23 -10.69
CA LEU A 94 3.61 -8.19 -9.83
C LEU A 94 5.05 -8.57 -9.45
N ASN A 95 6.01 -8.04 -10.19
CA ASN A 95 7.42 -8.43 -10.08
C ASN A 95 8.24 -7.56 -9.14
N MET A 96 7.61 -6.59 -8.49
CA MET A 96 8.30 -5.78 -7.48
C MET A 96 8.31 -6.51 -6.14
N ASN A 97 9.09 -6.00 -5.19
CA ASN A 97 9.12 -6.57 -3.84
C ASN A 97 7.73 -6.58 -3.20
N TRP A 98 7.44 -7.65 -2.49
CA TRP A 98 6.24 -7.68 -1.67
C TRP A 98 6.54 -8.34 -0.33
N VAL A 99 5.84 -7.88 0.70
CA VAL A 99 5.97 -8.39 2.05
C VAL A 99 4.58 -8.67 2.61
N LEU A 100 4.53 -9.43 3.68
CA LEU A 100 3.27 -9.64 4.40
C LEU A 100 3.03 -8.47 5.35
N GLY A 101 1.76 -8.10 5.50
CA GLY A 101 1.35 -7.13 6.49
C GLY A 101 1.31 -7.73 7.89
N GLU A 102 0.62 -7.03 8.80
CA GLU A 102 0.61 -7.41 10.20
C GLU A 102 -0.29 -8.62 10.50
N LEU A 103 -1.29 -8.88 9.66
CA LEU A 103 -2.22 -9.98 9.87
C LEU A 103 -2.26 -10.90 8.66
N ASN A 104 -2.38 -12.20 8.94
CA ASN A 104 -2.54 -13.21 7.89
C ASN A 104 -3.98 -13.68 7.78
N GLU A 105 -4.93 -12.96 8.36
CA GLU A 105 -6.35 -13.31 8.35
C GLU A 105 -7.21 -12.05 8.39
N LYS A 106 -8.46 -12.21 7.96
CA LYS A 106 -9.43 -11.12 7.93
C LYS A 106 -10.21 -11.11 9.24
N ASP A 107 -9.65 -10.50 10.27
CA ASP A 107 -10.21 -10.44 11.63
C ASP A 107 -10.31 -8.99 12.10
N GLU A 108 -11.53 -8.51 12.32
CA GLU A 108 -11.78 -7.12 12.70
C GLU A 108 -11.21 -6.73 14.05
N GLU A 109 -11.27 -7.62 15.03
CA GLU A 109 -10.74 -7.30 16.35
C GLU A 109 -9.23 -7.14 16.31
N LYS A 110 -8.55 -8.06 15.63
CA LYS A 110 -7.10 -7.98 15.46
C LYS A 110 -6.71 -6.77 14.61
N ARG A 111 -7.50 -6.45 13.59
CA ARG A 111 -7.27 -5.27 12.75
C ARG A 111 -7.17 -4.01 13.58
N ASN A 112 -8.04 -3.85 14.58
CA ASN A 112 -8.10 -2.64 15.39
C ASN A 112 -6.80 -2.36 16.15
N ASN A 113 -5.96 -3.38 16.32
CA ASN A 113 -4.68 -3.25 17.03
C ASN A 113 -3.48 -3.14 16.09
N THR A 114 -3.70 -3.10 14.79
CA THR A 114 -2.59 -2.97 13.84
C THR A 114 -2.14 -1.52 13.73
N LEU A 115 -0.86 -1.34 13.41
CA LEU A 115 -0.30 -0.02 13.14
C LEU A 115 -0.96 0.59 11.91
N PHE A 116 -1.19 -0.22 10.88
CA PHE A 116 -1.80 0.24 9.65
C PHE A 116 -3.21 0.80 9.87
N TYR A 117 -4.05 0.07 10.61
CA TYR A 117 -5.40 0.54 10.91
C TYR A 117 -5.38 1.86 11.66
N ASN A 118 -4.53 1.96 12.68
CA ASN A 118 -4.43 3.16 13.50
C ASN A 118 -3.85 4.33 12.70
N PHE A 119 -2.91 4.05 11.82
CA PHE A 119 -2.37 5.07 10.91
C PHE A 119 -3.48 5.62 10.00
N ARG A 120 -4.24 4.74 9.35
CA ARG A 120 -5.35 5.15 8.49
C ARG A 120 -6.40 5.95 9.26
N LYS A 121 -6.72 5.51 10.47
CA LYS A 121 -7.68 6.21 11.33
C LYS A 121 -7.22 7.62 11.64
N SER A 122 -5.93 7.81 11.90
CA SER A 122 -5.37 9.14 12.14
C SER A 122 -5.47 10.05 10.92
N LEU A 123 -5.61 9.49 9.73
CA LEU A 123 -5.75 10.21 8.47
C LEU A 123 -7.21 10.32 8.02
N ASN A 124 -8.15 9.94 8.88
CA ASN A 124 -9.59 9.97 8.59
C ASN A 124 -10.02 9.02 7.46
N ASP A 125 -9.31 7.92 7.27
CA ASP A 125 -9.75 6.87 6.36
C ASP A 125 -10.72 5.96 7.10
N SER A 126 -12.00 6.10 6.80
CA SER A 126 -13.07 5.39 7.48
C SER A 126 -13.43 4.04 6.86
N ARG A 127 -12.74 3.64 5.80
CA ARG A 127 -13.02 2.35 5.16
C ARG A 127 -12.72 1.22 6.13
N ARG A 128 -13.53 0.15 6.04
CA ARG A 128 -13.44 -0.97 6.97
C ARG A 128 -12.07 -1.65 6.96
N TRP A 129 -11.56 -1.98 5.79
CA TRP A 129 -10.29 -2.70 5.63
C TRP A 129 -9.18 -1.82 5.07
N GLY A 130 -9.55 -0.79 4.31
CA GLY A 130 -8.62 0.22 3.85
C GLY A 130 -7.66 -0.23 2.75
N THR A 131 -8.07 -1.18 1.94
CA THR A 131 -7.29 -1.58 0.77
C THR A 131 -8.11 -1.36 -0.50
N PRO A 132 -7.48 -0.99 -1.61
CA PRO A 132 -6.07 -0.59 -1.73
C PRO A 132 -5.79 0.73 -1.02
N PHE A 133 -4.56 0.89 -0.55
CA PHE A 133 -4.10 2.12 0.09
C PHE A 133 -2.65 2.33 -0.33
N HIS A 134 -2.29 3.56 -0.69
CA HIS A 134 -0.95 3.84 -1.17
C HIS A 134 -0.31 4.96 -0.38
N ILE A 135 0.98 4.78 -0.09
CA ILE A 135 1.81 5.82 0.52
C ILE A 135 2.89 6.18 -0.49
N ILE A 136 3.00 7.47 -0.80
CA ILE A 136 3.95 7.97 -1.78
C ILE A 136 5.00 8.79 -1.05
N ILE A 137 6.26 8.36 -1.16
CA ILE A 137 7.38 9.03 -0.53
C ILE A 137 8.25 9.63 -1.64
N LYS A 138 8.49 10.93 -1.55
CA LYS A 138 9.24 11.68 -2.54
C LYS A 138 10.60 12.06 -1.98
N ASP A 139 11.65 11.69 -2.68
CA ASP A 139 13.04 12.01 -2.30
C ASP A 139 13.41 11.53 -0.90
N GLY A 140 12.80 10.41 -0.45
CA GLY A 140 13.05 9.87 0.87
C GLY A 140 12.48 10.68 2.02
N ASN A 141 11.69 11.71 1.73
CA ASN A 141 11.12 12.58 2.75
C ASN A 141 9.88 11.94 3.38
N MET A 142 10.03 11.41 4.58
CA MET A 142 8.94 10.74 5.31
C MET A 142 8.14 11.71 6.19
N ASP A 143 8.51 12.98 6.21
CA ASP A 143 7.77 13.99 6.97
C ASP A 143 6.64 14.62 6.15
N TYR A 144 6.74 14.55 4.83
CA TYR A 144 5.72 15.06 3.93
C TYR A 144 5.44 14.00 2.87
N ILE A 145 4.28 13.37 2.96
CA ILE A 145 3.95 12.20 2.14
C ILE A 145 2.65 12.41 1.38
N GLY A 146 2.51 11.63 0.29
CA GLY A 146 1.23 11.51 -0.40
C GLY A 146 0.53 10.26 0.06
N ILE A 147 -0.79 10.30 0.20
CA ILE A 147 -1.59 9.12 0.46
C ILE A 147 -2.74 9.03 -0.51
N VAL A 148 -3.14 7.80 -0.83
CA VAL A 148 -4.31 7.53 -1.66
C VAL A 148 -5.18 6.51 -0.92
N LYS A 149 -6.39 6.92 -0.59
CA LYS A 149 -7.35 6.09 0.16
C LYS A 149 -8.24 5.30 -0.78
N GLY A 150 -7.62 4.59 -1.72
CA GLY A 150 -8.33 3.85 -2.74
C GLY A 150 -7.43 3.57 -3.93
N GLU A 151 -8.05 3.42 -5.09
CA GLU A 151 -7.34 3.24 -6.36
C GLU A 151 -6.83 4.59 -6.86
N PHE A 152 -5.63 4.60 -7.46
CA PHE A 152 -5.10 5.85 -8.03
C PHE A 152 -4.83 5.75 -9.53
N ILE A 153 -5.00 4.55 -10.10
CA ILE A 153 -4.77 4.32 -11.53
C ILE A 153 -6.07 3.95 -12.24
#